data_f04cdf0296807d220f1f7ea804251894
#
_entry.id   f04cdf0296807d220f1f7ea804251894
#
_cell.length_a   1.000
_cell.length_b   1.000
_cell.length_c   1.000
_cell.angle_alpha   90.00
_cell.angle_beta   90.00
_cell.angle_gamma   90.00
#
_symmetry.space_group_name_H-M   'P 1'
#
loop_
_entity.id
_entity.type
_entity.pdbx_description
1 polymer ?
#
loop_
_entity_poly.entity_id
_entity_poly.type
_entity_poly.pdbx_seq_one_letter_code
_entity_poly.pdbx_strand_id
1 'polypeptide(L)'
;AVLVFYRGGWCPYCNRHLAALGEIEDELRDLGYRIHAVSMDKPEKVQEAAAESDLSYTLYSDAPAEAAKAFGLAFKVSTATNLKLRTFGINLEEASGQDHHILPVPAVFLIGRDAKIDFRYYNPDYKERLSGEALLTAARENQPD
;
A
#
# COMPACT_ATOMS: atom_id res chain seq x y z
N ALA A 1 5.95 -6.97 11.13
CA ALA A 1 4.84 -6.63 10.24
C ALA A 1 5.33 -6.29 8.84
N VAL A 2 4.50 -6.56 7.84
CA VAL A 2 4.69 -6.06 6.49
C VAL A 2 3.72 -4.90 6.31
N LEU A 3 4.23 -3.71 6.12
CA LEU A 3 3.42 -2.50 5.91
C LEU A 3 3.51 -2.10 4.44
N VAL A 4 2.36 -2.05 3.77
CA VAL A 4 2.27 -1.73 2.35
C VAL A 4 1.50 -0.43 2.17
N PHE A 5 2.11 0.53 1.46
CA PHE A 5 1.42 1.74 1.02
C PHE A 5 1.06 1.59 -0.46
N TYR A 6 -0.19 1.82 -0.81
CA TYR A 6 -0.67 1.75 -2.18
C TYR A 6 -1.51 2.98 -2.51
N ARG A 7 -1.69 3.25 -3.81
CA ARG A 7 -2.34 4.48 -4.27
C ARG A 7 -3.83 4.51 -3.96
N GLY A 8 -4.51 3.38 -4.07
CA GLY A 8 -5.93 3.26 -3.80
C GLY A 8 -6.54 2.04 -4.50
N GLY A 9 -7.77 1.69 -4.12
CA GLY A 9 -8.49 0.58 -4.73
C GLY A 9 -8.84 0.78 -6.21
N TRP A 10 -8.72 2.03 -6.70
CA TRP A 10 -8.92 2.39 -8.10
C TRP A 10 -7.71 2.10 -9.00
N CYS A 11 -6.57 1.72 -8.40
CA CYS A 11 -5.30 1.52 -9.12
C CYS A 11 -5.13 0.04 -9.49
N PRO A 12 -5.18 -0.33 -10.80
CA PRO A 12 -5.03 -1.75 -11.20
C PRO A 12 -3.68 -2.35 -10.83
N TYR A 13 -2.60 -1.59 -10.92
CA TYR A 13 -1.26 -2.06 -10.52
C TYR A 13 -1.19 -2.35 -9.03
N CYS A 14 -1.84 -1.51 -8.22
CA CYS A 14 -1.92 -1.72 -6.77
C CYS A 14 -2.71 -2.98 -6.45
N ASN A 15 -3.86 -3.17 -7.08
CA ASN A 15 -4.72 -4.34 -6.84
C ASN A 15 -4.02 -5.63 -7.22
N ARG A 16 -3.28 -5.65 -8.32
CA ARG A 16 -2.48 -6.83 -8.72
C ARG A 16 -1.39 -7.12 -7.70
N HIS A 17 -0.72 -6.08 -7.19
CA HIS A 17 0.32 -6.22 -6.19
C HIS A 17 -0.25 -6.77 -4.88
N LEU A 18 -1.37 -6.22 -4.42
CA LEU A 18 -2.05 -6.71 -3.22
C LEU A 18 -2.46 -8.17 -3.35
N ALA A 19 -2.98 -8.57 -4.51
CA ALA A 19 -3.35 -9.96 -4.77
C ALA A 19 -2.12 -10.88 -4.76
N ALA A 20 -1.02 -10.44 -5.38
CA ALA A 20 0.24 -11.19 -5.40
C ALA A 20 0.80 -11.38 -3.98
N LEU A 21 0.70 -10.35 -3.13
CA LEU A 21 1.10 -10.46 -1.73
C LEU A 21 0.17 -11.40 -0.95
N GLY A 22 -1.11 -11.45 -1.30
CA GLY A 22 -2.06 -12.39 -0.72
C GLY A 22 -1.68 -13.84 -0.97
N GLU A 23 -1.07 -14.14 -2.12
CA GLU A 23 -0.63 -15.50 -2.47
C GLU A 23 0.50 -16.00 -1.58
N ILE A 24 1.31 -15.11 -1.02
CA ILE A 24 2.42 -15.47 -0.14
C ILE A 24 2.13 -15.20 1.34
N GLU A 25 0.91 -14.84 1.67
CA GLU A 25 0.54 -14.46 3.04
C GLU A 25 0.80 -15.56 4.05
N ASP A 26 0.46 -16.81 3.72
CA ASP A 26 0.68 -17.95 4.62
C ASP A 26 2.16 -18.16 4.90
N GLU A 27 3.00 -18.05 3.87
CA GLU A 27 4.46 -18.18 4.04
C GLU A 27 5.02 -17.04 4.90
N LEU A 28 4.53 -15.80 4.71
CA LEU A 28 4.92 -14.67 5.55
C LEU A 28 4.47 -14.88 7.00
N ARG A 29 3.27 -15.40 7.20
CA ARG A 29 2.73 -15.67 8.52
C ARG A 29 3.57 -16.72 9.24
N ASP A 30 4.01 -17.75 8.53
CA ASP A 30 4.91 -18.79 9.07
C ASP A 30 6.26 -18.20 9.52
N LEU A 31 6.68 -17.10 8.87
CA LEU A 31 7.89 -16.36 9.26
C LEU A 31 7.62 -15.32 10.37
N GLY A 32 6.39 -15.20 10.83
CA GLY A 32 6.01 -14.26 11.90
C GLY A 32 5.57 -12.89 11.43
N TYR A 33 5.33 -12.71 10.13
CA TYR A 33 4.90 -11.43 9.57
C TYR A 33 3.42 -11.43 9.25
N ARG A 34 2.78 -10.27 9.45
CA ARG A 34 1.41 -10.01 9.02
C ARG A 34 1.39 -8.81 8.11
N ILE A 35 0.55 -8.87 7.08
CA ILE A 35 0.43 -7.81 6.09
C ILE A 35 -0.62 -6.79 6.53
N HIS A 36 -0.26 -5.51 6.44
CA HIS A 36 -1.15 -4.38 6.65
C HIS A 36 -0.99 -3.43 5.48
N ALA A 37 -2.07 -3.13 4.77
CA ALA A 37 -2.02 -2.27 3.59
C ALA A 37 -2.78 -0.97 3.84
N VAL A 38 -2.17 0.15 3.46
CA VAL A 38 -2.66 1.50 3.76
C VAL A 38 -2.78 2.30 2.48
N SER A 39 -3.90 2.99 2.30
CA SER A 39 -4.11 3.90 1.18
C SER A 39 -4.73 5.22 1.64
N MET A 40 -4.81 6.18 0.71
CA MET A 40 -5.49 7.46 0.95
C MET A 40 -7.00 7.37 0.76
N ASP A 41 -7.54 6.22 0.38
CA ASP A 41 -8.98 6.03 0.24
C ASP A 41 -9.68 6.28 1.58
N LYS A 42 -10.87 6.90 1.53
CA LYS A 42 -11.67 7.11 2.75
C LYS A 42 -12.15 5.77 3.32
N PRO A 43 -12.49 5.69 4.61
CA PRO A 43 -12.85 4.42 5.26
C PRO A 43 -13.92 3.61 4.54
N GLU A 44 -14.95 4.28 3.99
CA GLU A 44 -16.04 3.61 3.27
C GLU A 44 -15.53 2.89 2.02
N LYS A 45 -14.59 3.52 1.29
CA LYS A 45 -13.99 2.93 0.09
C LYS A 45 -13.08 1.75 0.45
N VAL A 46 -12.34 1.87 1.55
CA VAL A 46 -11.49 0.77 2.05
C VAL A 46 -12.37 -0.42 2.44
N GLN A 47 -13.49 -0.20 3.11
CA GLN A 47 -14.41 -1.27 3.49
C GLN A 47 -15.03 -1.95 2.27
N GLU A 48 -15.42 -1.18 1.24
CA GLU A 48 -15.93 -1.73 -0.01
C GLU A 48 -14.88 -2.61 -0.70
N ALA A 49 -13.63 -2.12 -0.79
CA ALA A 49 -12.54 -2.87 -1.40
C ALA A 49 -12.25 -4.16 -0.64
N ALA A 50 -12.26 -4.13 0.69
CA ALA A 50 -12.05 -5.31 1.52
C ALA A 50 -13.16 -6.34 1.32
N ALA A 51 -14.41 -5.90 1.20
CA ALA A 51 -15.57 -6.78 0.99
C ALA A 51 -15.56 -7.44 -0.40
N GLU A 52 -15.06 -6.72 -1.41
CA GLU A 52 -15.02 -7.20 -2.79
C GLU A 52 -13.77 -8.04 -3.11
N SER A 53 -12.76 -8.00 -2.26
CA SER A 53 -11.50 -8.70 -2.48
C SER A 53 -11.46 -10.03 -1.70
N ASP A 54 -10.65 -10.97 -2.19
CA ASP A 54 -10.39 -12.24 -1.50
C ASP A 54 -9.18 -12.14 -0.55
N LEU A 55 -8.80 -10.91 -0.16
CA LEU A 55 -7.66 -10.68 0.71
C LEU A 55 -8.02 -11.01 2.16
N SER A 56 -7.14 -11.75 2.82
CA SER A 56 -7.31 -12.12 4.24
C SER A 56 -6.59 -11.18 5.19
N TYR A 57 -5.78 -10.24 4.68
CA TYR A 57 -5.12 -9.24 5.51
C TYR A 57 -5.91 -7.93 5.53
N THR A 58 -5.58 -7.07 6.49
CA THR A 58 -6.33 -5.85 6.76
C THR A 58 -5.92 -4.69 5.87
N LEU A 59 -6.91 -3.98 5.34
CA LEU A 59 -6.73 -2.73 4.60
C LEU A 59 -7.12 -1.56 5.52
N TYR A 60 -6.33 -0.48 5.48
CA TYR A 60 -6.53 0.70 6.33
C TYR A 60 -6.67 1.97 5.50
N SER A 61 -7.37 2.94 6.05
CA SER A 61 -7.49 4.28 5.48
C SER A 61 -6.52 5.24 6.16
N ASP A 62 -5.72 5.95 5.36
CA ASP A 62 -4.91 7.09 5.79
C ASP A 62 -5.37 8.35 5.02
N ALA A 63 -6.69 8.58 4.96
CA ALA A 63 -7.26 9.66 4.18
C ALA A 63 -6.62 11.03 4.46
N PRO A 64 -6.27 11.39 5.71
CA PRO A 64 -5.56 12.64 6.00
C PRO A 64 -4.09 12.65 5.56
N ALA A 65 -3.57 11.53 5.07
CA ALA A 65 -2.17 11.37 4.65
C ALA A 65 -1.13 11.52 5.77
N GLU A 66 -1.52 11.30 7.02
CA GLU A 66 -0.63 11.45 8.17
C GLU A 66 0.46 10.38 8.20
N ALA A 67 0.10 9.11 7.98
CA ALA A 67 1.06 8.02 7.93
C ALA A 67 1.99 8.15 6.72
N ALA A 68 1.45 8.50 5.55
CA ALA A 68 2.26 8.71 4.36
C ALA A 68 3.29 9.81 4.56
N LYS A 69 2.92 10.90 5.23
CA LYS A 69 3.85 11.99 5.58
C LYS A 69 4.91 11.53 6.57
N ALA A 70 4.51 10.78 7.60
CA ALA A 70 5.43 10.26 8.61
C ALA A 70 6.50 9.33 8.02
N PHE A 71 6.12 8.53 7.02
CA PHE A 71 7.06 7.63 6.33
C PHE A 71 7.82 8.31 5.17
N GLY A 72 7.58 9.61 4.93
CA GLY A 72 8.24 10.34 3.86
C GLY A 72 7.79 9.98 2.45
N LEU A 73 6.60 9.41 2.31
CA LEU A 73 6.07 8.91 1.05
C LEU A 73 5.07 9.85 0.38
N ALA A 74 4.57 10.85 1.12
CA ALA A 74 3.50 11.72 0.62
C ALA A 74 4.00 12.65 -0.48
N PHE A 75 3.26 12.72 -1.58
CA PHE A 75 3.49 13.71 -2.62
C PHE A 75 2.17 14.26 -3.13
N LYS A 76 2.19 15.51 -3.58
CA LYS A 76 1.01 16.15 -4.16
C LYS A 76 0.93 15.83 -5.64
N VAL A 77 -0.21 15.32 -6.08
CA VAL A 77 -0.47 15.01 -7.49
C VAL A 77 -0.58 16.34 -8.24
N SER A 78 0.11 16.47 -9.38
CA SER A 78 0.06 17.67 -10.21
C SER A 78 -1.34 17.84 -10.81
N THR A 79 -1.68 19.09 -11.15
CA THR A 79 -2.97 19.40 -11.79
C THR A 79 -3.14 18.60 -13.09
N ALA A 80 -2.07 18.51 -13.89
CA ALA A 80 -2.11 17.76 -15.16
C ALA A 80 -2.39 16.27 -14.92
N THR A 81 -1.73 15.65 -13.93
CA THR A 81 -1.96 14.25 -13.57
C THR A 81 -3.38 14.04 -13.03
N ASN A 82 -3.87 14.94 -12.20
CA ASN A 82 -5.23 14.86 -11.66
C ASN A 82 -6.27 14.91 -12.78
N LEU A 83 -6.10 15.80 -13.75
CA LEU A 83 -6.97 15.86 -14.91
C LEU A 83 -6.93 14.58 -15.74
N LYS A 84 -5.73 14.01 -15.93
CA LYS A 84 -5.56 12.75 -16.63
C LYS A 84 -6.29 11.61 -15.91
N LEU A 85 -6.20 11.54 -14.60
CA LEU A 85 -6.90 10.53 -13.80
C LEU A 85 -8.42 10.68 -13.97
N ARG A 86 -8.93 11.90 -13.98
CA ARG A 86 -10.36 12.15 -14.20
C ARG A 86 -10.84 11.67 -15.57
N THR A 87 -10.00 11.75 -16.60
CA THR A 87 -10.35 11.20 -17.92
C THR A 87 -10.51 9.69 -17.91
N PHE A 88 -9.87 9.00 -16.95
CA PHE A 88 -10.03 7.57 -16.74
C PHE A 88 -11.12 7.25 -15.71
N GLY A 89 -11.92 8.23 -15.31
CA GLY A 89 -12.99 8.04 -14.34
C GLY A 89 -12.53 8.01 -12.88
N ILE A 90 -11.30 8.44 -12.60
CA ILE A 90 -10.73 8.45 -11.25
C ILE A 90 -10.79 9.86 -10.66
N ASN A 91 -11.56 10.02 -9.57
CA ASN A 91 -11.68 11.26 -8.82
C ASN A 91 -11.04 11.09 -7.45
N LEU A 92 -9.84 11.69 -7.26
CA LEU A 92 -9.08 11.56 -6.02
C LEU A 92 -9.80 12.16 -4.81
N GLU A 93 -10.52 13.27 -5.01
CA GLU A 93 -11.28 13.91 -3.92
C GLU A 93 -12.40 13.01 -3.43
N GLU A 94 -13.11 12.34 -4.34
CA GLU A 94 -14.15 11.39 -3.99
C GLU A 94 -13.56 10.16 -3.31
N ALA A 95 -12.45 9.64 -3.83
CA ALA A 95 -11.80 8.44 -3.31
C ALA A 95 -11.31 8.65 -1.87
N SER A 96 -10.68 9.79 -1.59
CA SER A 96 -10.11 10.08 -0.25
C SER A 96 -11.06 10.81 0.68
N GLY A 97 -12.07 11.49 0.15
CA GLY A 97 -12.90 12.42 0.92
C GLY A 97 -12.16 13.68 1.34
N GLN A 98 -11.00 13.95 0.73
CA GLN A 98 -10.12 15.09 1.03
C GLN A 98 -9.79 15.82 -0.25
N ASP A 99 -9.43 17.10 -0.15
CA ASP A 99 -9.07 17.94 -1.29
C ASP A 99 -7.56 18.19 -1.44
N HIS A 100 -6.75 17.47 -0.67
CA HIS A 100 -5.29 17.67 -0.64
C HIS A 100 -4.57 17.12 -1.88
N HIS A 101 -5.18 16.22 -2.65
CA HIS A 101 -4.59 15.56 -3.82
C HIS A 101 -3.23 14.90 -3.51
N ILE A 102 -3.09 14.35 -2.30
CA ILE A 102 -1.88 13.66 -1.87
C ILE A 102 -2.03 12.16 -2.07
N LEU A 103 -1.00 11.53 -2.64
CA LEU A 103 -0.87 10.09 -2.75
C LEU A 103 0.44 9.65 -2.11
N PRO A 104 0.54 8.40 -1.67
CA PRO A 104 1.81 7.86 -1.23
C PRO A 104 2.61 7.33 -2.42
N VAL A 105 3.93 7.44 -2.36
CA VAL A 105 4.80 6.62 -3.20
C VAL A 105 4.56 5.16 -2.80
N PRO A 106 4.24 4.26 -3.73
CA PRO A 106 4.04 2.85 -3.38
C PRO A 106 5.27 2.28 -2.69
N ALA A 107 5.06 1.61 -1.56
CA ALA A 107 6.16 1.15 -0.73
C ALA A 107 5.79 -0.10 0.06
N VAL A 108 6.82 -0.88 0.40
CA VAL A 108 6.70 -2.05 1.27
C VAL A 108 7.80 -1.96 2.34
N PHE A 109 7.40 -2.11 3.59
CA PHE A 109 8.32 -2.10 4.72
C PHE A 109 8.19 -3.40 5.50
N LEU A 110 9.32 -3.97 5.91
CA LEU A 110 9.35 -5.02 6.94
C LEU A 110 9.68 -4.36 8.26
N ILE A 111 8.80 -4.50 9.22
CA ILE A 111 8.94 -3.91 10.55
C ILE A 111 9.09 -5.05 11.56
N GLY A 112 10.21 -5.05 12.28
CA GLY A 112 10.50 -6.06 13.29
C GLY A 112 9.71 -5.88 14.58
N ARG A 113 9.85 -6.85 15.49
CA ARG A 113 9.18 -6.82 16.80
C ARG A 113 9.62 -5.65 17.68
N ASP A 114 10.81 -5.13 17.42
CA ASP A 114 11.37 -3.95 18.09
C ASP A 114 10.86 -2.61 17.51
N ALA A 115 9.90 -2.68 16.58
CA ALA A 115 9.32 -1.54 15.86
C ALA A 115 10.33 -0.80 14.97
N LYS A 116 11.41 -1.46 14.59
CA LYS A 116 12.40 -0.91 13.65
C LYS A 116 12.14 -1.43 12.24
N ILE A 117 12.44 -0.59 11.25
CA ILE A 117 12.32 -0.95 9.84
C ILE A 117 13.56 -1.76 9.46
N ASP A 118 13.37 -3.05 9.17
CA ASP A 118 14.44 -3.97 8.80
C ASP A 118 14.68 -4.01 7.28
N PHE A 119 13.67 -3.66 6.50
CA PHE A 119 13.75 -3.66 5.05
C PHE A 119 12.75 -2.64 4.51
N ARG A 120 13.14 -1.95 3.45
CA ARG A 120 12.24 -1.02 2.75
C ARG A 120 12.42 -1.13 1.25
N TYR A 121 11.29 -1.03 0.55
CA TYR A 121 11.24 -0.89 -0.90
C TYR A 121 10.27 0.22 -1.24
N TYR A 122 10.67 1.15 -2.08
CA TYR A 122 9.76 2.15 -2.64
C TYR A 122 10.21 2.49 -4.06
N ASN A 123 9.27 2.85 -4.90
CA ASN A 123 9.59 3.25 -6.27
C ASN A 123 8.58 4.31 -6.73
N PRO A 124 9.05 5.51 -7.13
CA PRO A 124 8.17 6.54 -7.68
C PRO A 124 7.42 6.10 -8.94
N ASP A 125 7.96 5.13 -9.69
CA ASP A 125 7.23 4.51 -10.79
C ASP A 125 6.24 3.50 -10.22
N TYR A 126 4.96 3.87 -10.20
CA TYR A 126 3.90 3.04 -9.63
C TYR A 126 3.70 1.71 -10.38
N LYS A 127 4.29 1.55 -11.56
CA LYS A 127 4.23 0.31 -12.33
C LYS A 127 5.24 -0.72 -11.88
N GLU A 128 6.32 -0.26 -11.23
CA GLU A 128 7.36 -1.12 -10.69
C GLU A 128 7.00 -1.54 -9.27
N ARG A 129 6.95 -2.86 -9.04
CA ARG A 129 6.50 -3.42 -7.77
C ARG A 129 7.49 -4.46 -7.25
N LEU A 130 7.55 -4.56 -5.93
CA LEU A 130 8.30 -5.61 -5.26
C LEU A 130 7.56 -6.95 -5.47
N SER A 131 8.24 -7.94 -6.06
CA SER A 131 7.63 -9.26 -6.25
C SER A 131 7.43 -9.96 -4.92
N GLY A 132 6.46 -10.91 -4.88
CA GLY A 132 6.25 -11.73 -3.70
C GLY A 132 7.48 -12.53 -3.32
N GLU A 133 8.20 -13.08 -4.32
CA GLU A 133 9.43 -13.83 -4.10
C GLU A 133 10.52 -12.97 -3.45
N ALA A 134 10.71 -11.74 -3.95
CA ALA A 134 11.69 -10.81 -3.39
C ALA A 134 11.32 -10.43 -1.95
N LEU A 135 10.05 -10.23 -1.66
CA LEU A 135 9.59 -9.94 -0.30
C LEU A 135 9.83 -11.13 0.63
N LEU A 136 9.55 -12.35 0.20
CA LEU A 136 9.83 -13.55 0.98
C LEU A 136 11.31 -13.70 1.27
N THR A 137 12.17 -13.45 0.29
CA THR A 137 13.62 -13.48 0.47
C THR A 137 14.05 -12.49 1.53
N ALA A 138 13.57 -11.25 1.45
CA ALA A 138 13.86 -10.22 2.45
C ALA A 138 13.37 -10.62 3.84
N ALA A 139 12.17 -11.20 3.93
CA ALA A 139 11.60 -11.65 5.18
C ALA A 139 12.44 -12.77 5.83
N ARG A 140 12.94 -13.70 5.02
CA ARG A 140 13.80 -14.78 5.50
C ARG A 140 15.16 -14.26 5.99
N GLU A 141 15.72 -13.28 5.29
CA GLU A 141 17.01 -12.68 5.65
C GLU A 141 16.93 -11.82 6.93
N ASN A 142 15.76 -11.31 7.27
CA ASN A 142 15.55 -10.43 8.42
C ASN A 142 14.87 -11.13 9.59
N GLN A 143 14.90 -12.45 9.63
CA GLN A 143 14.33 -13.20 10.75
C GLN A 143 15.12 -12.93 12.04
N PRO A 144 14.43 -12.64 13.16
CA PRO A 144 15.11 -12.59 14.46
C PRO A 144 15.59 -13.98 14.84
N ASP A 145 16.77 -14.04 15.37
CA ASP A 145 17.36 -15.29 15.88
C ASP A 145 16.62 -15.79 17.14
#